data_28c55668ba28780a8cf21d85b6917d02
#
_entry.id   28c55668ba28780a8cf21d85b6917d02
#
_cell.length_a   1.000
_cell.length_b   1.000
_cell.length_c   1.000
_cell.angle_alpha   90.00
_cell.angle_beta   90.00
_cell.angle_gamma   90.00
#
_symmetry.space_group_name_H-M   'P 1'
#
loop_
_entity.id
_entity.type
_entity.pdbx_description
1 polymer ?
#
loop_
_entity_poly.entity_id
_entity_poly.type
_entity_poly.pdbx_seq_one_letter_code
_entity_poly.pdbx_strand_id
1 'polypeptide(L)'
;TKIFFIFMKYTDDINIFKLNKDFTAEIDITGTFGHIYHYPQRMNGCLFILCLRGECDITIHLSEHKIQKNDIVTILPETFVHVHQQSPDCRLYLVGFNKELLNGINFFNSTKNYLSALIDTPVTPLRPETSELFQDYFMLLIKMKHIEAKPNKDLLSSMLLTILHGVGNIHQNTN
;
A
#
# COMPACT_ATOMS: atom_id res chain seq x y z
N THR A 1 22.64 -10.40 -6.20
CA THR A 1 23.47 -9.23 -5.83
C THR A 1 22.90 -7.91 -6.31
N LYS A 2 22.49 -7.81 -7.57
CA LYS A 2 21.84 -6.57 -8.11
C LYS A 2 20.51 -6.26 -7.43
N ILE A 3 19.70 -7.26 -7.13
CA ILE A 3 18.42 -7.14 -6.41
C ILE A 3 18.66 -6.67 -4.98
N PHE A 4 19.69 -7.19 -4.28
CA PHE A 4 20.05 -6.78 -2.93
C PHE A 4 20.47 -5.31 -2.86
N PHE A 5 21.27 -4.82 -3.81
CA PHE A 5 21.64 -3.41 -3.90
C PHE A 5 20.45 -2.49 -4.20
N ILE A 6 19.52 -2.95 -5.04
CA ILE A 6 18.27 -2.23 -5.31
C ILE A 6 17.45 -2.13 -4.01
N PHE A 7 17.32 -3.22 -3.26
CA PHE A 7 16.61 -3.23 -1.98
C PHE A 7 17.26 -2.28 -0.96
N MET A 8 18.57 -2.31 -0.78
CA MET A 8 19.27 -1.41 0.15
C MET A 8 19.12 0.07 -0.22
N LYS A 9 19.04 0.39 -1.51
CA LYS A 9 18.89 1.77 -1.97
C LYS A 9 17.53 2.39 -1.61
N TYR A 10 16.49 1.56 -1.37
CA TYR A 10 15.11 2.01 -1.22
C TYR A 10 14.52 1.78 0.19
N THR A 11 15.32 1.39 1.19
CA THR A 11 14.84 1.00 2.52
C THR A 11 15.18 1.98 3.65
N ASP A 12 15.65 3.19 3.37
CA ASP A 12 16.42 3.98 4.34
C ASP A 12 15.63 4.90 5.29
N ASP A 13 14.27 4.91 5.32
CA ASP A 13 13.59 5.87 6.19
C ASP A 13 12.34 5.30 6.88
N ILE A 14 12.48 4.98 8.18
CA ILE A 14 11.42 4.46 9.05
C ILE A 14 10.19 5.40 9.12
N ASN A 15 10.39 6.71 9.04
CA ASN A 15 9.31 7.69 9.13
C ASN A 15 8.40 7.75 7.90
N ILE A 16 8.81 7.16 6.79
CA ILE A 16 8.10 7.19 5.52
C ILE A 16 6.75 6.46 5.63
N PHE A 17 6.70 5.33 6.36
CA PHE A 17 5.48 4.53 6.51
C PHE A 17 4.39 5.20 7.35
N LYS A 18 4.68 6.32 8.02
CA LYS A 18 3.68 7.09 8.77
C LYS A 18 2.90 8.09 7.91
N LEU A 19 3.17 8.13 6.60
CA LEU A 19 2.51 9.02 5.66
C LEU A 19 2.65 10.51 6.03
N ASN A 20 3.83 10.91 6.47
CA ASN A 20 4.13 12.32 6.82
C ASN A 20 4.39 13.19 5.60
N LYS A 21 4.52 12.61 4.41
CA LYS A 21 4.70 13.30 3.12
C LYS A 21 3.52 12.97 2.21
N ASP A 22 3.25 13.82 1.24
CA ASP A 22 2.15 13.65 0.26
C ASP A 22 2.14 12.26 -0.36
N PHE A 23 3.32 11.73 -0.64
CA PHE A 23 3.50 10.45 -1.30
C PHE A 23 4.68 9.68 -0.70
N THR A 24 4.47 8.40 -0.48
CA THR A 24 5.53 7.47 -0.08
C THR A 24 5.44 6.20 -0.92
N ALA A 25 6.59 5.60 -1.25
CA ALA A 25 6.66 4.33 -1.94
C ALA A 25 7.96 3.63 -1.54
N GLU A 26 7.84 2.49 -0.88
CA GLU A 26 8.98 1.80 -0.27
C GLU A 26 8.87 0.28 -0.40
N ILE A 27 10.02 -0.37 -0.25
CA ILE A 27 10.12 -1.83 -0.13
C ILE A 27 10.42 -2.15 1.33
N ASP A 28 9.57 -2.96 1.96
CA ASP A 28 9.82 -3.48 3.30
C ASP A 28 10.38 -4.91 3.21
N ILE A 29 11.64 -5.07 3.60
CA ILE A 29 12.33 -6.35 3.68
C ILE A 29 12.77 -6.70 5.11
N THR A 30 12.65 -5.76 6.04
CA THR A 30 13.16 -5.88 7.41
C THR A 30 12.08 -5.98 8.46
N GLY A 31 10.80 -5.95 8.06
CA GLY A 31 9.69 -5.92 9.01
C GLY A 31 9.42 -4.54 9.60
N THR A 32 9.89 -3.48 8.96
CA THR A 32 9.71 -2.09 9.43
C THR A 32 8.24 -1.71 9.53
N PHE A 33 7.41 -2.14 8.58
CA PHE A 33 5.96 -1.94 8.63
C PHE A 33 5.35 -2.53 9.89
N GLY A 34 5.63 -3.79 10.19
CA GLY A 34 5.17 -4.45 11.39
C GLY A 34 5.68 -3.80 12.67
N HIS A 35 6.90 -3.29 12.65
CA HIS A 35 7.46 -2.58 13.79
C HIS A 35 6.75 -1.25 14.05
N ILE A 36 6.44 -0.48 13.01
CA ILE A 36 5.73 0.80 13.14
C ILE A 36 4.30 0.60 13.63
N TYR A 37 3.61 -0.42 13.12
CA TYR A 37 2.20 -0.69 13.43
C TYR A 37 2.00 -1.80 14.46
N HIS A 38 2.97 -2.06 15.34
CA HIS A 38 2.84 -3.07 16.40
C HIS A 38 1.88 -2.65 17.52
N TYR A 39 1.47 -1.41 17.58
CA TYR A 39 0.35 -0.90 18.36
C TYR A 39 -0.76 -0.40 17.43
N PRO A 40 -2.04 -0.49 17.84
CA PRO A 40 -3.14 0.05 17.03
C PRO A 40 -2.95 1.54 16.77
N GLN A 41 -2.96 1.92 15.50
CA GLN A 41 -2.80 3.31 15.06
C GLN A 41 -3.77 3.61 13.94
N ARG A 42 -4.20 4.86 13.84
CA ARG A 42 -4.99 5.34 12.71
C ARG A 42 -4.10 5.61 11.51
N MET A 43 -4.58 5.17 10.34
CA MET A 43 -3.90 5.47 9.07
C MET A 43 -4.11 6.94 8.70
N ASN A 44 -3.03 7.67 8.47
CA ASN A 44 -3.03 9.08 8.10
C ASN A 44 -3.06 9.28 6.58
N GLY A 45 -3.88 8.54 5.89
CA GLY A 45 -4.02 8.58 4.45
C GLY A 45 -4.46 7.25 3.89
N CYS A 46 -4.21 7.03 2.60
CA CYS A 46 -4.49 5.77 1.93
C CYS A 46 -3.18 5.00 1.71
N LEU A 47 -3.12 3.76 2.18
CA LEU A 47 -1.95 2.90 2.02
C LEU A 47 -2.32 1.65 1.23
N PHE A 48 -1.53 1.36 0.21
CA PHE A 48 -1.60 0.12 -0.56
C PHE A 48 -0.39 -0.74 -0.23
N ILE A 49 -0.65 -2.02 0.04
CA ILE A 49 0.38 -3.01 0.36
C ILE A 49 0.27 -4.14 -0.65
N LEU A 50 1.38 -4.51 -1.28
CA LEU A 50 1.46 -5.70 -2.12
C LEU A 50 2.45 -6.67 -1.49
N CYS A 51 1.97 -7.87 -1.14
CA CYS A 51 2.82 -8.89 -0.55
C CYS A 51 3.49 -9.71 -1.64
N LEU A 52 4.82 -9.70 -1.61
CA LEU A 52 5.66 -10.42 -2.57
C LEU A 52 6.05 -11.79 -2.05
N ARG A 53 6.18 -11.93 -0.72
CA ARG A 53 6.68 -13.14 -0.07
C ARG A 53 6.33 -13.12 1.41
N GLY A 54 6.21 -14.31 2.00
CA GLY A 54 5.97 -14.45 3.44
C GLY A 54 4.53 -14.14 3.83
N GLU A 55 4.34 -13.87 5.10
CA GLU A 55 3.02 -13.65 5.71
C GLU A 55 3.07 -12.49 6.70
N CYS A 56 1.91 -11.82 6.84
CA CYS A 56 1.72 -10.77 7.84
C CYS A 56 0.33 -10.90 8.45
N ASP A 57 0.26 -11.06 9.77
CA ASP A 57 -0.99 -11.06 10.53
C ASP A 57 -1.31 -9.65 10.98
N ILE A 58 -2.45 -9.14 10.57
CA ILE A 58 -2.84 -7.74 10.74
C ILE A 58 -4.32 -7.63 11.13
N THR A 59 -4.62 -6.69 12.01
CA THR A 59 -5.99 -6.21 12.22
C THR A 59 -6.18 -4.92 11.45
N ILE A 60 -7.18 -4.92 10.57
CA ILE A 60 -7.60 -3.74 9.83
C ILE A 60 -9.00 -3.40 10.28
N HIS A 61 -9.16 -2.20 10.82
CA HIS A 61 -10.38 -1.78 11.49
C HIS A 61 -10.67 -2.67 12.70
N LEU A 62 -11.65 -3.56 12.61
CA LEU A 62 -12.02 -4.51 13.68
C LEU A 62 -11.83 -5.97 13.27
N SER A 63 -11.31 -6.22 12.09
CA SER A 63 -11.19 -7.56 11.51
C SER A 63 -9.75 -8.01 11.39
N GLU A 64 -9.51 -9.26 11.76
CA GLU A 64 -8.20 -9.90 11.60
C GLU A 64 -8.04 -10.45 10.19
N HIS A 65 -6.87 -10.24 9.62
CA HIS A 65 -6.51 -10.71 8.28
C HIS A 65 -5.11 -11.30 8.28
N LYS A 66 -4.90 -12.26 7.39
CA LYS A 66 -3.57 -12.76 7.04
C LYS A 66 -3.24 -12.30 5.62
N ILE A 67 -2.19 -11.52 5.50
CA ILE A 67 -1.65 -11.10 4.21
C ILE A 67 -0.65 -12.15 3.74
N GLN A 68 -0.81 -12.63 2.52
CA GLN A 68 0.03 -13.66 1.91
C GLN A 68 0.54 -13.19 0.55
N LYS A 69 1.45 -13.96 -0.04
CA LYS A 69 1.96 -13.69 -1.38
C LYS A 69 0.84 -13.47 -2.39
N ASN A 70 0.98 -12.43 -3.20
CA ASN A 70 0.04 -11.97 -4.21
C ASN A 70 -1.22 -11.30 -3.66
N ASP A 71 -1.30 -11.04 -2.37
CA ASP A 71 -2.38 -10.21 -1.83
C ASP A 71 -2.05 -8.72 -2.01
N ILE A 72 -3.04 -7.96 -2.45
CA ILE A 72 -3.02 -6.50 -2.39
C ILE A 72 -3.96 -6.03 -1.29
N VAL A 73 -3.50 -5.10 -0.47
CA VAL A 73 -4.24 -4.56 0.66
C VAL A 73 -4.48 -3.08 0.43
N THR A 74 -5.71 -2.65 0.65
CA THR A 74 -6.11 -1.24 0.61
C THR A 74 -6.51 -0.80 2.01
N ILE A 75 -5.78 0.12 2.60
CA ILE A 75 -6.09 0.70 3.89
C ILE A 75 -6.52 2.15 3.67
N LEU A 76 -7.76 2.45 4.01
CA LEU A 76 -8.36 3.77 3.81
C LEU A 76 -8.01 4.72 4.97
N PRO A 77 -8.16 6.05 4.76
CA PRO A 77 -7.90 7.04 5.82
C PRO A 77 -8.73 6.77 7.07
N GLU A 78 -8.17 7.08 8.23
CA GLU A 78 -8.77 6.95 9.56
C GLU A 78 -9.04 5.50 10.00
N THR A 79 -8.62 4.52 9.23
CA THR A 79 -8.72 3.10 9.60
C THR A 79 -7.68 2.75 10.66
N PHE A 80 -8.07 2.02 11.69
CA PHE A 80 -7.15 1.47 12.67
C PHE A 80 -6.41 0.27 12.08
N VAL A 81 -5.10 0.26 12.28
CA VAL A 81 -4.20 -0.79 11.81
C VAL A 81 -3.32 -1.27 12.96
N HIS A 82 -3.25 -2.58 13.11
CA HIS A 82 -2.39 -3.23 14.10
C HIS A 82 -1.75 -4.47 13.48
N VAL A 83 -0.43 -4.48 13.36
CA VAL A 83 0.32 -5.64 12.88
C VAL A 83 0.71 -6.50 14.06
N HIS A 84 0.28 -7.75 14.08
CA HIS A 84 0.56 -8.70 15.16
C HIS A 84 1.87 -9.43 14.93
N GLN A 85 2.11 -9.86 13.69
CA GLN A 85 3.29 -10.63 13.34
C GLN A 85 3.60 -10.51 11.85
N GLN A 86 4.89 -10.43 11.54
CA GLN A 86 5.43 -10.56 10.18
C GLN A 86 6.41 -11.73 10.16
N SER A 87 6.29 -12.63 9.17
CA SER A 87 7.28 -13.70 9.02
C SER A 87 8.65 -13.13 8.65
N PRO A 88 9.76 -13.81 9.02
CA PRO A 88 11.11 -13.30 8.71
C PRO A 88 11.40 -13.09 7.23
N ASP A 89 10.72 -13.84 6.37
CA ASP A 89 10.84 -13.74 4.92
C ASP A 89 9.81 -12.80 4.28
N CYS A 90 8.99 -12.12 5.08
CA CYS A 90 7.97 -11.20 4.58
C CYS A 90 8.59 -10.06 3.78
N ARG A 91 8.06 -9.84 2.57
CA ARG A 91 8.50 -8.77 1.66
C ARG A 91 7.27 -8.05 1.15
N LEU A 92 7.22 -6.74 1.37
CA LEU A 92 6.08 -5.91 1.02
C LEU A 92 6.53 -4.75 0.13
N TYR A 93 5.71 -4.43 -0.88
CA TYR A 93 5.75 -3.11 -1.49
C TYR A 93 4.67 -2.25 -0.83
N LEU A 94 5.02 -1.03 -0.45
CA LEU A 94 4.11 -0.09 0.20
C LEU A 94 4.07 1.21 -0.62
N VAL A 95 2.86 1.63 -0.96
CA VAL A 95 2.61 2.91 -1.64
C VAL A 95 1.53 3.65 -0.86
N GLY A 96 1.85 4.85 -0.40
CA GLY A 96 0.96 5.63 0.45
C GLY A 96 0.81 7.08 0.00
N PHE A 97 -0.38 7.62 0.25
CA PHE A 97 -0.77 9.00 -0.05
C PHE A 97 -1.38 9.59 1.21
N ASN A 98 -0.86 10.72 1.67
CA ASN A 98 -1.30 11.28 2.93
C ASN A 98 -2.68 11.95 2.83
N LYS A 99 -3.23 12.30 3.98
CA LYS A 99 -4.56 12.87 4.12
C LYS A 99 -4.67 14.25 3.44
N GLU A 100 -3.63 15.06 3.47
CA GLU A 100 -3.61 16.37 2.85
C GLU A 100 -3.75 16.28 1.33
N LEU A 101 -3.06 15.32 0.71
CA LEU A 101 -3.22 15.07 -0.72
C LEU A 101 -4.65 14.62 -1.04
N LEU A 102 -5.20 13.69 -0.24
CA LEU A 102 -6.55 13.17 -0.45
C LEU A 102 -7.62 14.25 -0.34
N ASN A 103 -7.45 15.21 0.58
CA ASN A 103 -8.35 16.35 0.73
C ASN A 103 -8.32 17.30 -0.47
N GLY A 104 -7.18 17.37 -1.17
CA GLY A 104 -7.00 18.20 -2.36
C GLY A 104 -7.56 17.60 -3.65
N ILE A 105 -7.99 16.34 -3.60
CA ILE A 105 -8.61 15.62 -4.72
C ILE A 105 -9.99 15.11 -4.30
N ASN A 106 -10.87 14.86 -5.28
CA ASN A 106 -12.23 14.38 -5.00
C ASN A 106 -12.25 12.85 -4.75
N PHE A 107 -11.45 12.41 -3.78
CA PHE A 107 -11.17 11.00 -3.48
C PHE A 107 -12.44 10.19 -3.25
N PHE A 108 -13.31 10.64 -2.35
CA PHE A 108 -14.51 9.89 -1.99
C PHE A 108 -15.53 9.79 -3.15
N ASN A 109 -15.67 10.82 -3.96
CA ASN A 109 -16.53 10.76 -5.13
C ASN A 109 -15.97 9.82 -6.22
N SER A 110 -14.65 9.79 -6.38
CA SER A 110 -14.00 8.92 -7.35
C SER A 110 -14.09 7.44 -6.97
N THR A 111 -14.26 7.14 -5.68
CA THR A 111 -14.25 5.76 -5.15
C THR A 111 -15.61 5.26 -4.70
N LYS A 112 -16.66 6.07 -4.72
CA LYS A 112 -17.97 5.76 -4.13
C LYS A 112 -18.58 4.43 -4.62
N ASN A 113 -18.29 4.03 -5.85
CA ASN A 113 -18.88 2.81 -6.45
C ASN A 113 -18.28 1.50 -5.90
N TYR A 114 -17.11 1.55 -5.29
CA TYR A 114 -16.44 0.37 -4.75
C TYR A 114 -15.84 0.57 -3.34
N LEU A 115 -16.10 1.73 -2.74
CA LEU A 115 -15.61 2.04 -1.39
C LEU A 115 -16.08 1.03 -0.36
N SER A 116 -17.35 0.64 -0.42
CA SER A 116 -17.93 -0.38 0.47
C SER A 116 -17.20 -1.71 0.35
N ALA A 117 -16.91 -2.16 -0.87
CA ALA A 117 -16.18 -3.40 -1.11
C ALA A 117 -14.75 -3.34 -0.53
N LEU A 118 -14.09 -2.19 -0.62
CA LEU A 118 -12.75 -2.00 -0.05
C LEU A 118 -12.75 -1.98 1.48
N ILE A 119 -13.83 -1.47 2.09
CA ILE A 119 -14.01 -1.50 3.55
C ILE A 119 -14.26 -2.93 4.03
N ASP A 120 -15.14 -3.65 3.35
CA ASP A 120 -15.53 -5.01 3.75
C ASP A 120 -14.45 -6.05 3.46
N THR A 121 -13.70 -5.86 2.37
CA THR A 121 -12.64 -6.77 1.91
C THR A 121 -11.35 -5.99 1.60
N PRO A 122 -10.64 -5.54 2.63
CA PRO A 122 -9.42 -4.76 2.41
C PRO A 122 -8.27 -5.59 1.83
N VAL A 123 -8.26 -6.90 2.04
CA VAL A 123 -7.26 -7.82 1.50
C VAL A 123 -7.84 -8.51 0.28
N THR A 124 -7.27 -8.27 -0.89
CA THR A 124 -7.72 -8.80 -2.19
C THR A 124 -6.67 -9.76 -2.73
N PRO A 125 -6.95 -11.08 -2.79
CA PRO A 125 -6.06 -12.02 -3.45
C PRO A 125 -6.01 -11.75 -4.96
N LEU A 126 -4.81 -11.68 -5.51
CA LEU A 126 -4.57 -11.47 -6.93
C LEU A 126 -4.14 -12.78 -7.61
N ARG A 127 -4.53 -12.95 -8.86
CA ARG A 127 -3.91 -13.97 -9.72
C ARG A 127 -2.43 -13.61 -9.93
N PRO A 128 -1.54 -14.61 -10.14
CA PRO A 128 -0.11 -14.34 -10.34
C PRO A 128 0.18 -13.30 -11.41
N GLU A 129 -0.52 -13.35 -12.55
CA GLU A 129 -0.33 -12.40 -13.66
C GLU A 129 -0.75 -10.98 -13.27
N THR A 130 -1.85 -10.84 -12.56
CA THR A 130 -2.34 -9.55 -12.06
C THR A 130 -1.40 -8.99 -10.98
N SER A 131 -0.93 -9.85 -10.09
CA SER A 131 0.07 -9.47 -9.09
C SER A 131 1.35 -8.94 -9.73
N GLU A 132 1.83 -9.58 -10.80
CA GLU A 132 3.01 -9.15 -11.54
C GLU A 132 2.84 -7.74 -12.13
N LEU A 133 1.67 -7.44 -12.70
CA LEU A 133 1.36 -6.09 -13.21
C LEU A 133 1.40 -5.05 -12.09
N PHE A 134 0.80 -5.35 -10.93
CA PHE A 134 0.87 -4.45 -9.78
C PHE A 134 2.29 -4.30 -9.24
N GLN A 135 3.09 -5.37 -9.24
CA GLN A 135 4.48 -5.31 -8.84
C GLN A 135 5.27 -4.35 -9.74
N ASP A 136 5.10 -4.45 -11.06
CA ASP A 136 5.75 -3.55 -12.01
C ASP A 136 5.32 -2.09 -11.79
N TYR A 137 4.03 -1.87 -11.57
CA TYR A 137 3.51 -0.53 -11.30
C TYR A 137 4.04 0.04 -9.98
N PHE A 138 4.02 -0.74 -8.92
CA PHE A 138 4.55 -0.31 -7.61
C PHE A 138 6.05 -0.04 -7.68
N MET A 139 6.80 -0.86 -8.41
CA MET A 139 8.24 -0.62 -8.62
C MET A 139 8.49 0.68 -9.37
N LEU A 140 7.65 1.01 -10.36
CA LEU A 140 7.71 2.32 -11.03
C LEU A 140 7.53 3.47 -10.03
N LEU A 141 6.53 3.38 -9.14
CA LEU A 141 6.29 4.39 -8.12
C LEU A 141 7.43 4.50 -7.11
N ILE A 142 7.98 3.37 -6.70
CA ILE A 142 9.14 3.31 -5.79
C ILE A 142 10.35 4.01 -6.43
N LYS A 143 10.62 3.74 -7.68
CA LYS A 143 11.70 4.41 -8.42
C LYS A 143 11.45 5.92 -8.56
N MET A 144 10.22 6.32 -8.87
CA MET A 144 9.85 7.73 -8.98
C MET A 144 10.03 8.48 -7.66
N LYS A 145 9.72 7.84 -6.53
CA LYS A 145 9.90 8.42 -5.19
C LYS A 145 11.37 8.83 -4.94
N HIS A 146 12.32 8.09 -5.49
CA HIS A 146 13.75 8.27 -5.28
C HIS A 146 14.44 9.10 -6.37
N ILE A 147 13.68 9.66 -7.32
CA ILE A 147 14.18 10.67 -8.27
C ILE A 147 14.12 12.06 -7.59
N GLU A 148 15.07 12.93 -7.92
CA GLU A 148 15.14 14.28 -7.33
C GLU A 148 13.92 15.15 -7.66
N ALA A 149 13.31 14.95 -8.83
CA ALA A 149 12.13 15.71 -9.26
C ALA A 149 10.91 15.32 -8.43
N LYS A 150 10.41 16.23 -7.61
CA LYS A 150 9.20 16.02 -6.81
C LYS A 150 7.96 15.93 -7.72
N PRO A 151 7.17 14.85 -7.68
CA PRO A 151 5.94 14.76 -8.45
C PRO A 151 4.94 15.86 -8.05
N ASN A 152 4.25 16.44 -9.04
CA ASN A 152 3.18 17.39 -8.76
C ASN A 152 1.89 16.67 -8.30
N LYS A 153 0.94 17.45 -7.75
CA LYS A 153 -0.31 16.89 -7.19
C LYS A 153 -1.18 16.18 -8.23
N ASP A 154 -1.19 16.66 -9.47
CA ASP A 154 -1.98 16.04 -10.55
C ASP A 154 -1.44 14.64 -10.89
N LEU A 155 -0.13 14.50 -10.96
CA LEU A 155 0.53 13.21 -11.16
C LEU A 155 0.26 12.28 -10.00
N LEU A 156 0.42 12.73 -8.76
CA LEU A 156 0.14 11.94 -7.56
C LEU A 156 -1.31 11.47 -7.50
N SER A 157 -2.25 12.35 -7.84
CA SER A 157 -3.67 12.02 -7.94
C SER A 157 -3.95 10.93 -8.97
N SER A 158 -3.34 11.04 -10.15
CA SER A 158 -3.46 10.04 -11.20
C SER A 158 -2.90 8.68 -10.78
N MET A 159 -1.77 8.68 -10.08
CA MET A 159 -1.15 7.46 -9.56
C MET A 159 -2.04 6.76 -8.53
N LEU A 160 -2.58 7.52 -7.58
CA LEU A 160 -3.53 7.02 -6.58
C LEU A 160 -4.77 6.42 -7.24
N LEU A 161 -5.40 7.16 -8.14
CA LEU A 161 -6.63 6.74 -8.81
C LEU A 161 -6.40 5.51 -9.69
N THR A 162 -5.25 5.38 -10.32
CA THR A 162 -4.88 4.17 -11.08
C THR A 162 -4.90 2.92 -10.21
N ILE A 163 -4.31 2.98 -9.03
CA ILE A 163 -4.31 1.83 -8.10
C ILE A 163 -5.73 1.54 -7.62
N LEU A 164 -6.47 2.55 -7.19
CA LEU A 164 -7.83 2.41 -6.69
C LEU A 164 -8.78 1.82 -7.74
N HIS A 165 -8.75 2.34 -8.96
CA HIS A 165 -9.58 1.81 -10.06
C HIS A 165 -9.14 0.40 -10.44
N GLY A 166 -7.85 0.09 -10.40
CA GLY A 166 -7.33 -1.26 -10.64
C GLY A 166 -7.87 -2.27 -9.63
N VAL A 167 -7.79 -1.95 -8.33
CA VAL A 167 -8.34 -2.81 -7.27
C VAL A 167 -9.87 -2.88 -7.36
N GLY A 168 -10.54 -1.75 -7.57
CA GLY A 168 -11.99 -1.69 -7.75
C GLY A 168 -12.49 -2.53 -8.92
N ASN A 169 -11.78 -2.52 -10.04
CA ASN A 169 -12.09 -3.34 -11.20
C ASN A 169 -12.02 -4.84 -10.90
N ILE A 170 -11.05 -5.28 -10.11
CA ILE A 170 -10.95 -6.67 -9.65
C ILE A 170 -12.18 -7.06 -8.84
N HIS A 171 -12.60 -6.22 -7.88
CA HIS A 171 -13.78 -6.47 -7.06
C HIS A 171 -15.07 -6.54 -7.90
N GLN A 172 -15.22 -5.72 -8.92
CA GLN A 172 -16.40 -5.72 -9.81
C GLN A 172 -16.45 -6.97 -10.70
N ASN A 173 -15.32 -7.53 -11.08
CA ASN A 173 -15.24 -8.70 -11.97
C ASN A 173 -15.32 -10.05 -11.25
N THR A 174 -15.22 -10.06 -9.92
CA THR A 174 -15.31 -11.29 -9.09
C THR A 174 -16.69 -11.52 -8.48
N ASN A 175 -17.64 -10.59 -8.68
CA ASN A 175 -19.03 -10.71 -8.21
C ASN A 175 -19.94 -11.09 -9.40
#